data_e5e5908ac9b0082b3c7dd67a9bcc0e5e
#
_entry.id   e5e5908ac9b0082b3c7dd67a9bcc0e5e
#
_cell.length_a   1.000
_cell.length_b   1.000
_cell.length_c   1.000
_cell.angle_alpha   90.00
_cell.angle_beta   90.00
_cell.angle_gamma   90.00
#
_symmetry.space_group_name_H-M   'P 1'
#
loop_
_entity.id
_entity.type
_entity.pdbx_description
1 polymer ?
#
loop_
_entity_poly.entity_id
_entity_poly.type
_entity_poly.pdbx_seq_one_letter_code
_entity_poly.pdbx_strand_id
1 'polypeptide(L)'
;MIDVAFRRFRPRWRGRWLEGPDLNPRAIDSLGLMISDERDGPFRLEVDWIQAYREPRPFSMSAYRGKKRPLLLFAKDAEDERLRRQLSAVEATRERFDERDMVLIVVLDAGPSRVEGQPLAAEDAARLRAAYAVEGGAFAVWLVGKDGEVKRSGRDVVSMDALYAQIDSMPMRQDEMRHPAGG
;
A
#
# COMPACT_ATOMS: atom_id res chain seq x y z
N MET A 1 7.68 -9.39 -21.80
CA MET A 1 6.47 -9.70 -20.99
C MET A 1 5.28 -8.97 -21.63
N ILE A 2 4.14 -9.63 -21.76
CA ILE A 2 2.92 -9.03 -22.32
C ILE A 2 1.87 -9.00 -21.21
N ASP A 3 1.38 -7.79 -20.88
CA ASP A 3 0.33 -7.58 -19.90
C ASP A 3 -0.98 -7.24 -20.60
N VAL A 4 -2.04 -7.98 -20.25
CA VAL A 4 -3.37 -7.76 -20.83
C VAL A 4 -4.37 -7.54 -19.69
N ALA A 5 -4.88 -6.32 -19.58
CA ALA A 5 -5.89 -6.00 -18.57
C ALA A 5 -7.21 -6.75 -18.82
N PHE A 6 -7.83 -7.33 -17.78
CA PHE A 6 -9.10 -8.06 -17.91
C PHE A 6 -10.20 -7.24 -18.57
N ARG A 7 -10.23 -5.90 -18.37
CA ARG A 7 -11.16 -4.98 -19.06
C ARG A 7 -11.02 -4.92 -20.58
N ARG A 8 -9.94 -5.47 -21.14
CA ARG A 8 -9.74 -5.56 -22.59
C ARG A 8 -10.38 -6.81 -23.20
N PHE A 9 -10.74 -7.80 -22.39
CA PHE A 9 -11.45 -8.97 -22.87
C PHE A 9 -12.90 -8.60 -23.14
N ARG A 10 -13.35 -8.84 -24.37
CA ARG A 10 -14.72 -8.59 -24.80
C ARG A 10 -15.33 -9.91 -25.28
N PRO A 11 -16.60 -10.19 -24.98
CA PRO A 11 -17.25 -11.39 -25.46
C PRO A 11 -17.30 -11.39 -27.01
N ARG A 12 -16.95 -12.54 -27.60
CA ARG A 12 -16.96 -12.73 -29.06
C ARG A 12 -17.46 -14.13 -29.38
N TRP A 13 -18.32 -14.22 -30.40
CA TRP A 13 -18.82 -15.50 -30.90
C TRP A 13 -18.73 -15.54 -32.41
N ARG A 14 -18.07 -16.55 -32.95
CA ARG A 14 -17.89 -16.76 -34.43
C ARG A 14 -17.47 -15.46 -35.14
N GLY A 15 -16.51 -14.75 -34.59
CA GLY A 15 -16.00 -13.53 -35.15
C GLY A 15 -16.79 -12.24 -34.88
N ARG A 16 -17.99 -12.34 -34.30
CA ARG A 16 -18.84 -11.19 -33.98
C ARG A 16 -18.67 -10.77 -32.49
N TRP A 17 -18.57 -9.48 -32.26
CA TRP A 17 -18.59 -8.94 -30.91
C TRP A 17 -20.00 -9.07 -30.31
N LEU A 18 -20.07 -9.51 -29.09
CA LEU A 18 -21.33 -9.60 -28.37
C LEU A 18 -21.39 -8.45 -27.32
N GLU A 19 -22.61 -7.94 -27.12
CA GLU A 19 -22.91 -7.12 -25.96
C GLU A 19 -23.05 -8.04 -24.75
N GLY A 20 -22.38 -7.69 -23.65
CA GLY A 20 -22.43 -8.49 -22.45
C GLY A 20 -21.62 -7.86 -21.32
N PRO A 21 -21.72 -8.41 -20.11
CA PRO A 21 -20.97 -7.93 -18.95
C PRO A 21 -19.46 -8.10 -19.19
N ASP A 22 -18.68 -7.28 -18.49
CA ASP A 22 -17.23 -7.43 -18.45
C ASP A 22 -16.82 -8.81 -17.91
N LEU A 23 -15.66 -9.30 -18.37
CA LEU A 23 -15.11 -10.56 -17.89
C LEU A 23 -14.99 -10.54 -16.36
N ASN A 24 -15.61 -11.53 -15.70
CA ASN A 24 -15.44 -11.75 -14.26
C ASN A 24 -14.16 -12.56 -14.00
N PRO A 25 -13.08 -11.96 -13.47
CA PRO A 25 -11.82 -12.68 -13.23
C PRO A 25 -11.93 -13.82 -12.20
N ARG A 26 -13.01 -13.85 -11.40
CA ARG A 26 -13.24 -14.90 -10.40
C ARG A 26 -13.96 -16.12 -10.95
N ALA A 27 -14.46 -16.04 -12.17
CA ALA A 27 -15.23 -17.09 -12.84
C ALA A 27 -14.55 -17.54 -14.15
N ILE A 28 -13.22 -17.55 -14.19
CA ILE A 28 -12.45 -18.06 -15.32
C ILE A 28 -12.14 -19.52 -15.05
N ASP A 29 -12.70 -20.40 -15.88
CA ASP A 29 -12.48 -21.85 -15.77
C ASP A 29 -11.35 -22.34 -16.68
N SER A 30 -11.12 -21.64 -17.80
CA SER A 30 -10.10 -22.01 -18.77
C SER A 30 -9.54 -20.81 -19.54
N LEU A 31 -8.33 -20.98 -20.03
CA LEU A 31 -7.67 -20.03 -20.91
C LEU A 31 -7.22 -20.77 -22.16
N GLY A 32 -7.51 -20.21 -23.32
CA GLY A 32 -7.04 -20.71 -24.61
C GLY A 32 -6.22 -19.65 -25.35
N LEU A 33 -5.23 -20.11 -26.09
CA LEU A 33 -4.48 -19.30 -27.04
C LEU A 33 -4.87 -19.72 -28.45
N MET A 34 -5.21 -18.77 -29.30
CA MET A 34 -5.61 -19.02 -30.65
C MET A 34 -4.79 -18.17 -31.61
N ILE A 35 -4.26 -18.80 -32.64
CA ILE A 35 -3.68 -18.11 -33.78
C ILE A 35 -4.76 -18.03 -34.87
N SER A 36 -4.97 -16.84 -35.40
CA SER A 36 -6.00 -16.54 -36.37
C SER A 36 -5.46 -15.59 -37.46
N ASP A 37 -4.40 -16.01 -38.12
CA ASP A 37 -3.73 -15.26 -39.20
C ASP A 37 -4.18 -15.70 -40.62
N GLU A 38 -5.16 -16.64 -40.67
CA GLU A 38 -5.73 -17.19 -41.91
C GLU A 38 -4.69 -17.82 -42.84
N ARG A 39 -3.56 -18.28 -42.31
CA ARG A 39 -2.49 -18.93 -43.04
C ARG A 39 -2.31 -20.37 -42.57
N ASP A 40 -2.33 -21.30 -43.54
CA ASP A 40 -1.98 -22.68 -43.27
C ASP A 40 -0.46 -22.83 -43.18
N GLY A 41 0.02 -23.51 -42.15
CA GLY A 41 1.44 -23.78 -42.01
C GLY A 41 1.86 -24.13 -40.56
N PRO A 42 3.09 -24.59 -40.42
CA PRO A 42 3.62 -24.87 -39.07
C PRO A 42 3.85 -23.58 -38.31
N PHE A 43 3.47 -23.56 -37.03
CA PHE A 43 3.78 -22.46 -36.13
C PHE A 43 4.40 -23.00 -34.87
N ARG A 44 5.12 -22.13 -34.16
CA ARG A 44 5.70 -22.42 -32.86
C ARG A 44 5.27 -21.32 -31.89
N LEU A 45 4.70 -21.72 -30.77
CA LEU A 45 4.38 -20.84 -29.65
C LEU A 45 5.04 -21.41 -28.40
N GLU A 46 5.87 -20.62 -27.78
CA GLU A 46 6.48 -20.93 -26.49
C GLU A 46 5.91 -20.01 -25.43
N VAL A 47 5.40 -20.58 -24.34
CA VAL A 47 4.82 -19.85 -23.21
C VAL A 47 5.51 -20.34 -21.96
N ASP A 48 6.31 -19.48 -21.34
CA ASP A 48 7.00 -19.78 -20.09
C ASP A 48 6.00 -19.89 -18.93
N TRP A 49 5.12 -18.89 -18.80
CA TRP A 49 4.12 -18.86 -17.76
C TRP A 49 2.98 -17.92 -18.11
N ILE A 50 1.83 -18.19 -17.54
CA ILE A 50 0.66 -17.31 -17.55
C ILE A 50 0.22 -17.14 -16.09
N GLN A 51 0.09 -15.88 -15.67
CA GLN A 51 -0.33 -15.55 -14.31
C GLN A 51 -1.37 -14.44 -14.32
N ALA A 52 -2.44 -14.64 -13.57
CA ALA A 52 -3.36 -13.56 -13.24
C ALA A 52 -2.85 -12.81 -12.01
N TYR A 53 -2.75 -11.51 -12.11
CA TYR A 53 -2.41 -10.67 -10.96
C TYR A 53 -3.40 -9.51 -10.84
N ARG A 54 -3.51 -8.99 -9.63
CA ARG A 54 -4.26 -7.76 -9.39
C ARG A 54 -3.26 -6.62 -9.41
N GLU A 55 -3.49 -5.64 -10.29
CA GLU A 55 -2.74 -4.39 -10.17
C GLU A 55 -2.89 -3.86 -8.74
N PRO A 56 -1.79 -3.60 -8.03
CA PRO A 56 -1.86 -2.95 -6.73
C PRO A 56 -2.64 -1.65 -6.92
N ARG A 57 -3.66 -1.43 -6.10
CA ARG A 57 -4.30 -0.11 -6.11
C ARG A 57 -3.24 0.91 -5.75
N PRO A 58 -3.14 2.04 -6.46
CA PRO A 58 -2.22 3.09 -6.08
C PRO A 58 -2.41 3.40 -4.60
N PHE A 59 -1.31 3.43 -3.87
CA PHE A 59 -1.35 3.76 -2.45
C PHE A 59 -1.91 5.18 -2.27
N SER A 60 -2.81 5.35 -1.32
CA SER A 60 -3.38 6.65 -1.01
C SER A 60 -3.53 6.83 0.50
N MET A 61 -2.97 7.91 1.02
CA MET A 61 -3.15 8.32 2.42
C MET A 61 -4.63 8.58 2.78
N SER A 62 -5.45 8.99 1.80
CA SER A 62 -6.88 9.22 2.02
C SER A 62 -7.65 7.95 2.42
N ALA A 63 -7.14 6.76 2.10
CA ALA A 63 -7.75 5.49 2.51
C ALA A 63 -7.76 5.28 4.04
N TYR A 64 -6.90 5.98 4.76
CA TYR A 64 -6.77 5.91 6.22
C TYR A 64 -7.62 6.96 6.95
N ARG A 65 -8.09 8.00 6.23
CA ARG A 65 -8.89 9.08 6.83
C ARG A 65 -10.15 8.51 7.51
N GLY A 66 -10.42 8.95 8.73
CA GLY A 66 -11.50 8.45 9.57
C GLY A 66 -11.29 7.07 10.18
N LYS A 67 -10.24 6.35 9.79
CA LYS A 67 -10.04 4.93 10.17
C LYS A 67 -8.76 4.69 10.96
N LYS A 68 -7.63 5.19 10.47
CA LYS A 68 -6.31 4.90 11.00
C LYS A 68 -5.47 6.17 11.22
N ARG A 69 -4.44 6.05 12.03
CA ARG A 69 -3.43 7.09 12.32
C ARG A 69 -2.08 6.66 11.75
N PRO A 70 -1.72 7.09 10.55
CA PRO A 70 -0.45 6.73 9.95
C PRO A 70 0.75 7.29 10.73
N LEU A 71 1.70 6.40 11.04
CA LEU A 71 3.05 6.74 11.45
C LEU A 71 3.96 6.46 10.26
N LEU A 72 4.46 7.53 9.61
CA LEU A 72 5.38 7.42 8.49
C LEU A 72 6.81 7.57 9.00
N LEU A 73 7.65 6.63 8.62
CA LEU A 73 9.09 6.65 8.87
C LEU A 73 9.81 6.73 7.53
N PHE A 74 10.57 7.79 7.35
CA PHE A 74 11.41 7.97 6.18
C PHE A 74 12.86 7.70 6.57
N ALA A 75 13.60 7.01 5.70
CA ALA A 75 15.01 6.76 5.90
C ALA A 75 15.74 6.55 4.58
N LYS A 76 17.06 6.60 4.60
CA LYS A 76 17.90 6.28 3.45
C LYS A 76 17.70 4.82 3.02
N ASP A 77 17.85 3.90 3.95
CA ASP A 77 17.78 2.46 3.73
C ASP A 77 17.38 1.74 5.04
N ALA A 78 17.28 0.42 5.00
CA ALA A 78 16.92 -0.41 6.15
C ALA A 78 18.00 -0.44 7.26
N GLU A 79 19.23 -0.03 6.94
CA GLU A 79 20.36 -0.04 7.87
C GLU A 79 20.46 1.27 8.68
N ASP A 80 19.63 2.28 8.38
CA ASP A 80 19.60 3.53 9.16
C ASP A 80 19.32 3.21 10.64
N GLU A 81 20.23 3.59 11.51
CA GLU A 81 20.18 3.26 12.93
C GLU A 81 18.95 3.88 13.64
N ARG A 82 18.53 5.08 13.21
CA ARG A 82 17.34 5.76 13.76
C ARG A 82 16.07 5.01 13.33
N LEU A 83 16.02 4.54 12.09
CA LEU A 83 14.91 3.71 11.61
C LEU A 83 14.82 2.42 12.44
N ARG A 84 15.93 1.71 12.62
CA ARG A 84 15.94 0.46 13.39
C ARG A 84 15.50 0.67 14.84
N ARG A 85 15.98 1.73 15.48
CA ARG A 85 15.54 2.09 16.85
C ARG A 85 14.04 2.41 16.90
N GLN A 86 13.52 3.18 15.95
CA GLN A 86 12.10 3.51 15.91
C GLN A 86 11.23 2.27 15.64
N LEU A 87 11.63 1.39 14.72
CA LEU A 87 10.94 0.14 14.46
C LEU A 87 10.93 -0.79 15.67
N SER A 88 12.05 -0.92 16.36
CA SER A 88 12.15 -1.70 17.61
C SER A 88 11.22 -1.14 18.69
N ALA A 89 11.12 0.19 18.82
CA ALA A 89 10.22 0.82 19.79
C ALA A 89 8.74 0.61 19.43
N VAL A 90 8.38 0.63 18.15
CA VAL A 90 7.02 0.30 17.67
C VAL A 90 6.69 -1.14 18.02
N GLU A 91 7.59 -2.08 17.68
CA GLU A 91 7.37 -3.51 17.94
C GLU A 91 7.25 -3.82 19.43
N ALA A 92 8.10 -3.24 20.26
CA ALA A 92 8.04 -3.40 21.72
C ALA A 92 6.72 -2.91 22.34
N THR A 93 5.97 -2.08 21.62
CA THR A 93 4.69 -1.51 22.09
C THR A 93 3.54 -1.76 21.13
N ARG A 94 3.62 -2.85 20.35
CA ARG A 94 2.71 -3.16 19.25
C ARG A 94 1.23 -3.16 19.67
N GLU A 95 0.92 -3.75 20.81
CA GLU A 95 -0.45 -3.79 21.33
C GLU A 95 -1.01 -2.37 21.53
N ARG A 96 -0.24 -1.49 22.15
CA ARG A 96 -0.62 -0.08 22.37
C ARG A 96 -0.73 0.71 21.06
N PHE A 97 0.07 0.33 20.05
CA PHE A 97 0.04 0.90 18.72
C PHE A 97 -1.27 0.53 18.01
N ASP A 98 -1.63 -0.75 18.04
CA ASP A 98 -2.85 -1.27 17.41
C ASP A 98 -4.11 -0.75 18.08
N GLU A 99 -4.13 -0.64 19.42
CA GLU A 99 -5.22 -0.07 20.23
C GLU A 99 -5.56 1.38 19.79
N ARG A 100 -4.60 2.12 19.28
CA ARG A 100 -4.77 3.50 18.82
C ARG A 100 -5.04 3.60 17.32
N ASP A 101 -5.41 2.48 16.69
CA ASP A 101 -5.64 2.41 15.25
C ASP A 101 -4.48 2.98 14.43
N MET A 102 -3.26 2.79 14.88
CA MET A 102 -2.09 3.24 14.13
C MET A 102 -1.78 2.31 12.96
N VAL A 103 -1.13 2.81 11.94
CA VAL A 103 -0.61 2.07 10.79
C VAL A 103 0.82 2.51 10.50
N LEU A 104 1.72 1.55 10.35
CA LEU A 104 3.13 1.82 10.10
C LEU A 104 3.42 1.86 8.59
N ILE A 105 4.01 2.95 8.14
CA ILE A 105 4.44 3.16 6.76
C ILE A 105 5.94 3.47 6.78
N VAL A 106 6.74 2.62 6.13
CA VAL A 106 8.19 2.79 6.02
C VAL A 106 8.53 3.14 4.58
N VAL A 107 9.14 4.30 4.38
CA VAL A 107 9.51 4.84 3.06
C VAL A 107 11.02 4.95 2.98
N LEU A 108 11.63 4.14 2.13
CA LEU A 108 13.08 4.09 1.93
C LEU A 108 13.48 4.71 0.60
N ASP A 109 14.68 5.32 0.55
CA ASP A 109 15.30 5.74 -0.71
C ASP A 109 15.92 4.56 -1.44
N ALA A 110 16.56 3.67 -0.68
CA ALA A 110 17.15 2.44 -1.19
C ALA A 110 16.53 1.24 -0.47
N GLY A 111 16.00 0.31 -1.26
CA GLY A 111 15.35 -0.89 -0.74
C GLY A 111 13.82 -0.81 -0.74
N PRO A 112 13.15 -1.87 -0.28
CA PRO A 112 11.70 -2.00 -0.36
C PRO A 112 11.00 -1.15 0.71
N SER A 113 10.24 -0.15 0.29
CA SER A 113 9.28 0.56 1.14
C SER A 113 8.10 -0.34 1.49
N ARG A 114 7.44 -0.13 2.63
CA ARG A 114 6.41 -1.04 3.15
C ARG A 114 5.29 -0.30 3.89
N VAL A 115 4.10 -0.89 3.85
CA VAL A 115 2.94 -0.50 4.67
C VAL A 115 2.50 -1.73 5.45
N GLU A 116 2.53 -1.70 6.78
CA GLU A 116 2.24 -2.87 7.63
C GLU A 116 2.95 -4.14 7.15
N GLY A 117 4.23 -4.02 6.82
CA GLY A 117 5.05 -5.12 6.30
C GLY A 117 4.81 -5.49 4.84
N GLN A 118 3.72 -5.05 4.20
CA GLN A 118 3.43 -5.30 2.78
C GLN A 118 4.21 -4.35 1.87
N PRO A 119 4.70 -4.81 0.71
CA PRO A 119 5.43 -3.96 -0.22
C PRO A 119 4.63 -2.73 -0.66
N LEU A 120 5.29 -1.58 -0.68
CA LEU A 120 4.80 -0.33 -1.26
C LEU A 120 5.54 -0.09 -2.58
N ALA A 121 4.80 0.26 -3.65
CA ALA A 121 5.39 0.54 -4.95
C ALA A 121 6.38 1.72 -4.87
N ALA A 122 7.47 1.65 -5.63
CA ALA A 122 8.51 2.68 -5.62
C ALA A 122 7.97 4.07 -5.99
N GLU A 123 7.02 4.13 -6.92
CA GLU A 123 6.35 5.38 -7.31
C GLU A 123 5.51 5.98 -6.17
N ASP A 124 4.83 5.12 -5.39
CA ASP A 124 4.07 5.55 -4.22
C ASP A 124 5.00 6.06 -3.11
N ALA A 125 6.12 5.38 -2.89
CA ALA A 125 7.15 5.79 -1.94
C ALA A 125 7.73 7.17 -2.33
N ALA A 126 8.04 7.37 -3.61
CA ALA A 126 8.52 8.65 -4.12
C ALA A 126 7.47 9.77 -3.96
N ARG A 127 6.19 9.48 -4.24
CA ARG A 127 5.09 10.43 -4.03
C ARG A 127 4.93 10.82 -2.56
N LEU A 128 5.03 9.85 -1.65
CA LEU A 128 4.99 10.14 -0.21
C LEU A 128 6.14 11.04 0.20
N ARG A 129 7.37 10.71 -0.21
CA ARG A 129 8.54 11.52 0.12
C ARG A 129 8.38 12.96 -0.35
N ALA A 130 7.91 13.16 -1.58
CA ALA A 130 7.64 14.49 -2.13
C ALA A 130 6.51 15.22 -1.36
N ALA A 131 5.40 14.53 -1.04
CA ALA A 131 4.26 15.11 -0.34
C ALA A 131 4.60 15.61 1.08
N TYR A 132 5.54 14.92 1.76
CA TYR A 132 6.02 15.30 3.10
C TYR A 132 7.32 16.12 3.08
N ALA A 133 7.79 16.53 1.89
CA ALA A 133 9.01 17.33 1.70
C ALA A 133 10.23 16.76 2.44
N VAL A 134 10.41 15.43 2.38
CA VAL A 134 11.55 14.74 3.00
C VAL A 134 12.65 14.56 1.97
N GLU A 135 13.81 15.18 2.22
CA GLU A 135 14.98 15.10 1.35
C GLU A 135 15.55 13.66 1.30
N GLY A 136 16.18 13.32 0.18
CA GLY A 136 16.85 12.03 0.03
C GLY A 136 17.92 11.81 1.10
N GLY A 137 17.99 10.58 1.64
CA GLY A 137 18.90 10.22 2.72
C GLY A 137 18.51 10.72 4.12
N ALA A 138 17.50 11.56 4.23
CA ALA A 138 17.07 12.07 5.53
C ALA A 138 16.20 11.06 6.28
N PHE A 139 16.44 10.92 7.59
CA PHE A 139 15.50 10.27 8.49
C PHE A 139 14.42 11.27 8.91
N ALA A 140 13.17 10.84 8.92
CA ALA A 140 12.06 11.63 9.42
C ALA A 140 10.92 10.75 9.95
N VAL A 141 10.22 11.26 10.96
CA VAL A 141 9.03 10.65 11.56
C VAL A 141 7.86 11.61 11.40
N TRP A 142 6.72 11.11 10.91
CA TRP A 142 5.50 11.88 10.74
C TRP A 142 4.33 11.12 11.33
N LEU A 143 3.57 11.74 12.23
CA LEU A 143 2.30 11.24 12.73
C LEU A 143 1.16 12.00 12.06
N VAL A 144 0.23 11.26 11.46
CA VAL A 144 -0.98 11.80 10.81
C VAL A 144 -2.21 11.36 11.60
N GLY A 145 -3.12 12.27 11.87
CA GLY A 145 -4.38 11.99 12.55
C GLY A 145 -5.40 11.30 11.65
N LYS A 146 -6.49 10.79 12.22
CA LYS A 146 -7.63 10.27 11.46
C LYS A 146 -8.31 11.33 10.58
N ASP A 147 -8.18 12.61 10.92
CA ASP A 147 -8.60 13.74 10.08
C ASP A 147 -7.74 13.94 8.82
N GLY A 148 -6.61 13.25 8.73
CA GLY A 148 -5.64 13.35 7.65
C GLY A 148 -4.64 14.50 7.81
N GLU A 149 -4.65 15.20 8.93
CA GLU A 149 -3.70 16.28 9.23
C GLU A 149 -2.45 15.75 9.92
N VAL A 150 -1.32 16.40 9.66
CA VAL A 150 -0.08 16.13 10.37
C VAL A 150 -0.19 16.62 11.81
N LYS A 151 0.03 15.72 12.77
CA LYS A 151 -0.03 16.01 14.21
C LYS A 151 1.36 16.14 14.84
N ARG A 152 2.36 15.51 14.23
CA ARG A 152 3.77 15.62 14.62
C ARG A 152 4.67 15.37 13.43
N SER A 153 5.80 16.04 13.41
CA SER A 153 6.92 15.75 12.51
C SER A 153 8.24 15.93 13.27
N GLY A 154 9.25 15.17 12.88
CA GLY A 154 10.57 15.25 13.47
C GLY A 154 11.62 14.58 12.60
N ARG A 155 12.89 14.90 12.82
CA ARG A 155 14.05 14.36 12.11
C ARG A 155 14.89 13.41 12.96
N ASP A 156 14.34 12.99 14.12
CA ASP A 156 14.97 12.06 15.04
C ASP A 156 13.94 11.08 15.60
N VAL A 157 14.43 10.05 16.27
CA VAL A 157 13.61 9.03 16.94
C VAL A 157 12.67 9.69 17.95
N VAL A 158 11.41 9.30 17.92
CA VAL A 158 10.38 9.81 18.83
C VAL A 158 9.99 8.73 19.81
N SER A 159 9.91 9.10 21.10
CA SER A 159 9.40 8.19 22.13
C SER A 159 7.96 7.75 21.81
N MET A 160 7.71 6.45 21.88
CA MET A 160 6.36 5.92 21.67
C MET A 160 5.38 6.41 22.72
N ASP A 161 5.83 6.58 23.97
CA ASP A 161 4.99 7.15 25.03
C ASP A 161 4.57 8.60 24.72
N ALA A 162 5.48 9.40 24.17
CA ALA A 162 5.14 10.77 23.74
C ALA A 162 4.15 10.78 22.56
N LEU A 163 4.27 9.84 21.62
CA LEU A 163 3.31 9.68 20.53
C LEU A 163 1.93 9.25 21.06
N TYR A 164 1.89 8.28 21.94
CA TYR A 164 0.64 7.79 22.53
C TYR A 164 -0.05 8.85 23.39
N ALA A 165 0.68 9.56 24.24
CA ALA A 165 0.12 10.66 25.03
C ALA A 165 -0.48 11.75 24.14
N GLN A 166 0.21 12.09 23.04
CA GLN A 166 -0.32 13.04 22.06
C GLN A 166 -1.59 12.52 21.39
N ILE A 167 -1.63 11.26 20.96
CA ILE A 167 -2.82 10.65 20.35
C ILE A 167 -3.97 10.64 21.36
N ASP A 168 -3.74 10.23 22.59
CA ASP A 168 -4.75 10.12 23.64
C ASP A 168 -5.34 11.50 24.05
N SER A 169 -4.62 12.58 23.78
CA SER A 169 -5.14 13.95 23.93
C SER A 169 -6.01 14.45 22.78
N MET A 170 -6.06 13.72 21.64
CA MET A 170 -6.85 14.14 20.47
C MET A 170 -8.35 13.95 20.72
N PRO A 171 -9.22 14.91 20.30
CA PRO A 171 -10.66 14.83 20.53
C PRO A 171 -11.28 13.52 20.01
N MET A 172 -10.97 13.11 18.79
CA MET A 172 -11.48 11.85 18.22
C MET A 172 -11.07 10.62 19.06
N ARG A 173 -9.84 10.60 19.59
CA ARG A 173 -9.39 9.48 20.45
C ARG A 173 -10.11 9.50 21.80
N GLN A 174 -10.32 10.67 22.36
CA GLN A 174 -11.08 10.80 23.61
C GLN A 174 -12.53 10.34 23.44
N ASP A 175 -13.12 10.59 22.27
CA ASP A 175 -14.46 10.08 21.94
C ASP A 175 -14.45 8.55 21.78
N GLU A 176 -13.43 7.98 21.12
CA GLU A 176 -13.24 6.52 21.01
C GLU A 176 -13.11 5.84 22.38
N MET A 177 -12.34 6.45 23.29
CA MET A 177 -12.17 5.91 24.66
C MET A 177 -13.45 5.99 25.49
N ARG A 178 -14.29 7.01 25.27
CA ARG A 178 -15.59 7.15 25.95
C ARG A 178 -16.65 6.22 25.40
N HIS A 179 -16.58 5.92 24.10
CA HIS A 179 -17.54 5.09 23.39
C HIS A 179 -16.79 3.97 22.64
N PRO A 180 -16.19 2.99 23.37
CA PRO A 180 -15.55 1.88 22.70
C PRO A 180 -16.58 1.20 21.80
N ALA A 181 -16.22 1.00 20.52
CA ALA A 181 -17.07 0.26 19.59
C ALA A 181 -17.35 -1.10 20.23
N GLY A 182 -18.63 -1.36 20.52
CA GLY A 182 -19.07 -2.54 21.25
C GLY A 182 -18.49 -3.81 20.66
N GLY A 183 -18.01 -4.69 21.53
CA GLY A 183 -17.53 -6.02 21.18
C GLY A 183 -18.65 -6.89 20.60
#